data_c2bc078cb88c3dc130847afb7b30298d
#
_entry.id   c2bc078cb88c3dc130847afb7b30298d
#
_cell.length_a   1.000
_cell.length_b   1.000
_cell.length_c   1.000
_cell.angle_alpha   90.00
_cell.angle_beta   90.00
_cell.angle_gamma   90.00
#
_symmetry.space_group_name_H-M   'P 1'
#
loop_
_entity.id
_entity.type
_entity.pdbx_description
1 polymer ?
#
loop_
_entity_poly.entity_id
_entity_poly.type
_entity_poly.pdbx_seq_one_letter_code
_entity_poly.pdbx_strand_id
1 'polypeptide(L)'
;SNLIVQWDVSGVPPEHKDGLFVSLRDHLDDKPWVLQADTVLIEKQPDKNRKMKMVEHFLHTYFVIRNPKAETIIYDARFKIPDFAGPGKAMYTKRKKASIERCQQFIWNNTVNAHWIPIFNASKKKDDLADTVMQAISFTKRIEPIQSVSKKSKKLVPRKPNENQKRTRYSKSNLAYIYKNKTELEVLENNKRFMKDLKRYYKSI
;
A
#
# COMPACT_ATOMS: atom_id res chain seq x y z
N SER A 1 12.69 -4.34 -20.56
CA SER A 1 12.37 -5.76 -20.30
C SER A 1 12.25 -5.97 -18.80
N ASN A 2 11.16 -6.61 -18.37
CA ASN A 2 10.94 -6.89 -16.95
C ASN A 2 11.63 -8.22 -16.59
N LEU A 3 12.91 -8.15 -16.21
CA LEU A 3 13.70 -9.30 -15.78
C LEU A 3 13.59 -9.49 -14.25
N ILE A 4 13.31 -10.72 -13.81
CA ILE A 4 13.43 -11.10 -12.41
C ILE A 4 14.89 -11.54 -12.18
N VAL A 5 15.65 -10.71 -11.48
CA VAL A 5 17.07 -10.99 -11.18
C VAL A 5 17.21 -11.94 -10.01
N GLN A 6 16.45 -11.70 -8.96
CA GLN A 6 16.43 -12.52 -7.74
C GLN A 6 15.00 -12.67 -7.23
N TRP A 7 14.65 -13.87 -6.80
CA TRP A 7 13.31 -14.18 -6.29
C TRP A 7 13.38 -15.20 -5.16
N ASP A 8 12.94 -14.80 -3.99
CA ASP A 8 13.03 -15.61 -2.78
C ASP A 8 11.77 -15.45 -1.92
N VAL A 9 11.38 -16.52 -1.23
CA VAL A 9 10.39 -16.52 -0.16
C VAL A 9 11.03 -17.07 1.09
N SER A 10 11.39 -16.18 1.97
CA SER A 10 11.79 -16.52 3.33
C SER A 10 10.71 -16.09 4.32
N GLY A 11 10.44 -16.91 5.31
CA GLY A 11 9.57 -16.56 6.42
C GLY A 11 10.22 -15.48 7.30
N VAL A 12 9.42 -14.90 8.19
CA VAL A 12 9.98 -14.12 9.30
C VAL A 12 10.85 -15.07 10.14
N PRO A 13 12.14 -14.77 10.32
CA PRO A 13 13.04 -15.66 11.03
C PRO A 13 12.57 -15.90 12.47
N PRO A 14 12.98 -16.99 13.11
CA PRO A 14 12.73 -17.21 14.53
C PRO A 14 13.17 -15.99 15.35
N GLU A 15 12.45 -15.70 16.41
CA GLU A 15 12.76 -14.54 17.25
C GLU A 15 14.14 -14.71 17.90
N HIS A 16 15.01 -13.73 17.65
CA HIS A 16 16.31 -13.65 18.30
C HIS A 16 16.12 -13.32 19.79
N LYS A 17 17.09 -13.74 20.65
CA LYS A 17 17.08 -13.37 22.08
C LYS A 17 16.89 -11.86 22.34
N ASP A 18 17.37 -11.05 21.41
CA ASP A 18 17.27 -9.59 21.45
C ASP A 18 16.05 -9.04 20.65
N GLY A 19 15.14 -9.93 20.24
CA GLY A 19 13.83 -9.60 19.68
C GLY A 19 13.73 -9.67 18.15
N LEU A 20 12.50 -9.55 17.67
CA LEU A 20 12.12 -9.72 16.27
C LEU A 20 12.89 -8.80 15.31
N PHE A 21 13.14 -7.56 15.69
CA PHE A 21 13.80 -6.60 14.81
C PHE A 21 15.28 -6.89 14.59
N VAL A 22 15.94 -7.50 15.58
CA VAL A 22 17.31 -7.99 15.43
C VAL A 22 17.33 -9.16 14.45
N SER A 23 16.42 -10.13 14.61
CA SER A 23 16.27 -11.23 13.64
C SER A 23 16.02 -10.76 12.22
N LEU A 24 15.15 -9.75 12.03
CA LEU A 24 14.83 -9.19 10.72
C LEU A 24 16.03 -8.47 10.11
N ARG A 25 16.76 -7.69 10.91
CA ARG A 25 17.96 -6.99 10.47
C ARG A 25 19.01 -8.01 9.96
N ASP A 26 19.33 -8.99 10.79
CA ASP A 26 20.36 -9.97 10.46
C ASP A 26 19.98 -10.77 9.20
N HIS A 27 18.72 -11.16 9.11
CA HIS A 27 18.19 -11.84 7.91
C HIS A 27 18.27 -10.99 6.63
N LEU A 28 18.10 -9.68 6.72
CA LEU A 28 18.25 -8.76 5.59
C LEU A 28 19.73 -8.46 5.30
N ASP A 29 20.56 -8.32 6.32
CA ASP A 29 21.99 -8.09 6.17
C ASP A 29 22.70 -9.30 5.51
N ASP A 30 22.18 -10.52 5.69
CA ASP A 30 22.61 -11.72 4.98
C ASP A 30 22.27 -11.72 3.48
N LYS A 31 21.50 -10.74 3.01
CA LYS A 31 21.05 -10.60 1.62
C LYS A 31 21.47 -9.24 1.03
N PRO A 32 22.76 -9.00 0.81
CA PRO A 32 23.25 -7.68 0.40
C PRO A 32 22.66 -7.17 -0.91
N TRP A 33 22.14 -8.06 -1.76
CA TRP A 33 21.47 -7.69 -3.02
C TRP A 33 20.21 -6.84 -2.82
N VAL A 34 19.52 -6.95 -1.66
CA VAL A 34 18.32 -6.13 -1.39
C VAL A 34 18.65 -4.63 -1.27
N LEU A 35 19.90 -4.30 -0.95
CA LEU A 35 20.39 -2.92 -0.83
C LEU A 35 20.88 -2.32 -2.16
N GLN A 36 20.81 -3.08 -3.26
CA GLN A 36 21.23 -2.62 -4.58
C GLN A 36 20.07 -2.01 -5.39
N ALA A 37 18.87 -2.01 -4.84
CA ALA A 37 17.69 -1.50 -5.52
C ALA A 37 17.65 0.04 -5.51
N ASP A 38 17.24 0.66 -6.64
CA ASP A 38 16.94 2.09 -6.74
C ASP A 38 15.56 2.42 -6.16
N THR A 39 14.64 1.45 -6.18
CA THR A 39 13.29 1.58 -5.60
C THR A 39 12.94 0.35 -4.80
N VAL A 40 12.49 0.54 -3.58
CA VAL A 40 12.02 -0.51 -2.67
C VAL A 40 10.52 -0.37 -2.46
N LEU A 41 9.76 -1.40 -2.83
CA LEU A 41 8.32 -1.45 -2.64
C LEU A 41 7.97 -2.36 -1.46
N ILE A 42 7.44 -1.79 -0.39
CA ILE A 42 6.99 -2.52 0.78
C ILE A 42 5.46 -2.58 0.76
N GLU A 43 4.89 -3.78 0.83
CA GLU A 43 3.45 -3.91 0.86
C GLU A 43 2.85 -3.28 2.13
N LYS A 44 1.87 -2.39 1.93
CA LYS A 44 1.11 -1.79 3.02
C LYS A 44 0.31 -2.83 3.77
N GLN A 45 0.58 -2.98 5.05
CA GLN A 45 -0.11 -3.93 5.91
C GLN A 45 -1.37 -3.33 6.55
N PRO A 46 -2.43 -4.14 6.78
CA PRO A 46 -3.63 -3.68 7.46
C PRO A 46 -3.36 -3.26 8.90
N ASP A 47 -3.93 -2.15 9.35
CA ASP A 47 -3.74 -1.62 10.71
C ASP A 47 -4.21 -2.59 11.81
N LYS A 48 -5.14 -3.50 11.48
CA LYS A 48 -5.61 -4.55 12.39
C LYS A 48 -4.55 -5.61 12.69
N ASN A 49 -3.60 -5.82 11.79
CA ASN A 49 -2.49 -6.76 11.98
C ASN A 49 -1.27 -6.04 12.55
N ARG A 50 -1.31 -5.75 13.85
CA ARG A 50 -0.28 -4.97 14.54
C ARG A 50 1.13 -5.52 14.33
N LYS A 51 1.32 -6.86 14.41
CA LYS A 51 2.64 -7.47 14.23
C LYS A 51 3.20 -7.21 12.83
N MET A 52 2.42 -7.42 11.78
CA MET A 52 2.86 -7.16 10.41
C MET A 52 3.02 -5.65 10.14
N LYS A 53 2.23 -4.81 10.81
CA LYS A 53 2.40 -3.36 10.73
C LYS A 53 3.73 -2.90 11.34
N MET A 54 4.15 -3.51 12.45
CA MET A 54 5.49 -3.28 13.02
C MET A 54 6.59 -3.72 12.07
N VAL A 55 6.43 -4.87 11.40
CA VAL A 55 7.38 -5.34 10.38
C VAL A 55 7.45 -4.37 9.19
N GLU A 56 6.31 -3.87 8.69
CA GLU A 56 6.26 -2.85 7.62
C GLU A 56 7.09 -1.62 8.00
N HIS A 57 6.87 -1.07 9.20
CA HIS A 57 7.60 0.11 9.68
C HIS A 57 9.09 -0.17 9.86
N PHE A 58 9.44 -1.35 10.39
CA PHE A 58 10.83 -1.75 10.50
C PHE A 58 11.51 -1.83 9.13
N LEU A 59 10.89 -2.50 8.16
CA LEU A 59 11.43 -2.62 6.80
C LEU A 59 11.61 -1.24 6.15
N HIS A 60 10.62 -0.37 6.28
CA HIS A 60 10.72 1.00 5.76
C HIS A 60 11.92 1.73 6.37
N THR A 61 12.06 1.71 7.70
CA THR A 61 13.17 2.35 8.41
C THR A 61 14.50 1.72 8.04
N TYR A 62 14.57 0.40 7.95
CA TYR A 62 15.78 -0.32 7.56
C TYR A 62 16.29 0.16 6.20
N PHE A 63 15.44 0.19 5.17
CA PHE A 63 15.86 0.62 3.83
C PHE A 63 16.21 2.12 3.78
N VAL A 64 15.47 2.99 4.45
CA VAL A 64 15.80 4.43 4.52
C VAL A 64 17.20 4.66 5.14
N ILE A 65 17.58 3.85 6.12
CA ILE A 65 18.90 3.98 6.78
C ILE A 65 20.00 3.29 5.98
N ARG A 66 19.76 2.05 5.51
CA ARG A 66 20.79 1.19 4.89
C ARG A 66 21.00 1.48 3.40
N ASN A 67 19.97 2.00 2.72
CA ASN A 67 20.03 2.39 1.32
C ASN A 67 19.39 3.78 1.10
N PRO A 68 20.01 4.86 1.59
CA PRO A 68 19.44 6.21 1.57
C PRO A 68 19.30 6.78 0.14
N LYS A 69 19.88 6.13 -0.87
CA LYS A 69 19.75 6.52 -2.28
C LYS A 69 18.50 5.94 -2.93
N ALA A 70 17.93 4.86 -2.36
CA ALA A 70 16.74 4.23 -2.89
C ALA A 70 15.48 4.98 -2.47
N GLU A 71 14.53 5.06 -3.38
CA GLU A 71 13.18 5.48 -3.05
C GLU A 71 12.45 4.33 -2.34
N THR A 72 12.08 4.50 -1.07
CA THR A 72 11.36 3.48 -0.30
C THR A 72 9.89 3.84 -0.20
N ILE A 73 9.02 3.00 -0.77
CA ILE A 73 7.59 3.26 -0.94
C ILE A 73 6.75 2.21 -0.23
N ILE A 74 5.80 2.63 0.61
CA ILE A 74 4.75 1.77 1.14
C ILE A 74 3.64 1.67 0.10
N TYR A 75 3.53 0.51 -0.56
CA TYR A 75 2.68 0.28 -1.71
C TYR A 75 1.38 -0.44 -1.34
N ASP A 76 0.25 0.11 -1.78
CA ASP A 76 -1.06 -0.45 -1.45
C ASP A 76 -1.36 -1.71 -2.30
N ALA A 77 -1.65 -2.81 -1.63
CA ALA A 77 -1.97 -4.10 -2.25
C ALA A 77 -3.13 -4.06 -3.24
N ARG A 78 -4.03 -3.06 -3.15
CA ARG A 78 -5.14 -2.88 -4.09
C ARG A 78 -4.70 -2.68 -5.53
N PHE A 79 -3.50 -2.18 -5.73
CA PHE A 79 -2.98 -1.89 -7.07
C PHE A 79 -2.39 -3.11 -7.77
N LYS A 80 -2.07 -4.18 -7.05
CA LYS A 80 -1.52 -5.42 -7.65
C LYS A 80 -2.47 -6.05 -8.67
N ILE A 81 -3.75 -6.15 -8.32
CA ILE A 81 -4.80 -6.76 -9.14
C ILE A 81 -6.06 -5.88 -9.11
N PRO A 82 -6.08 -4.77 -9.87
CA PRO A 82 -7.14 -3.77 -9.78
C PRO A 82 -8.53 -4.27 -10.22
N ASP A 83 -8.60 -5.32 -11.05
CA ASP A 83 -9.86 -5.84 -11.59
C ASP A 83 -10.73 -6.51 -10.50
N PHE A 84 -10.13 -6.93 -9.41
CA PHE A 84 -10.82 -7.58 -8.29
C PHE A 84 -10.85 -6.68 -7.06
N ALA A 85 -11.30 -5.43 -7.23
CA ALA A 85 -11.48 -4.50 -6.13
C ALA A 85 -12.68 -4.89 -5.25
N GLY A 86 -12.56 -4.66 -3.94
CA GLY A 86 -13.65 -4.87 -2.98
C GLY A 86 -13.26 -5.69 -1.75
N PRO A 87 -14.04 -5.57 -0.68
CA PRO A 87 -13.83 -6.29 0.57
C PRO A 87 -14.38 -7.73 0.50
N GLY A 88 -14.02 -8.55 1.50
CA GLY A 88 -14.56 -9.87 1.75
C GLY A 88 -13.68 -11.01 1.29
N LYS A 89 -13.92 -12.18 1.92
CA LYS A 89 -13.12 -13.41 1.73
C LYS A 89 -13.15 -13.93 0.28
N ALA A 90 -14.29 -13.85 -0.38
CA ALA A 90 -14.44 -14.30 -1.77
C ALA A 90 -13.58 -13.47 -2.74
N MET A 91 -13.55 -12.14 -2.57
CA MET A 91 -12.72 -11.26 -3.39
C MET A 91 -11.25 -11.43 -3.08
N TYR A 92 -10.89 -11.67 -1.82
CA TYR A 92 -9.52 -11.99 -1.43
C TYR A 92 -9.03 -13.27 -2.13
N THR A 93 -9.83 -14.34 -2.12
CA THR A 93 -9.49 -15.60 -2.81
C THR A 93 -9.34 -15.41 -4.33
N LYS A 94 -10.23 -14.63 -4.95
CA LYS A 94 -10.12 -14.30 -6.39
C LYS A 94 -8.83 -13.53 -6.70
N ARG A 95 -8.46 -12.53 -5.87
CA ARG A 95 -7.19 -11.80 -6.05
C ARG A 95 -5.98 -12.71 -5.97
N LYS A 96 -5.92 -13.60 -4.97
CA LYS A 96 -4.82 -14.56 -4.84
C LYS A 96 -4.69 -15.44 -6.07
N LYS A 97 -5.81 -16.03 -6.52
CA LYS A 97 -5.82 -16.86 -7.73
C LYS A 97 -5.35 -16.09 -8.97
N ALA A 98 -5.90 -14.90 -9.18
CA ALA A 98 -5.50 -14.03 -10.30
C ALA A 98 -4.03 -13.59 -10.23
N SER A 99 -3.50 -13.33 -9.03
CA SER A 99 -2.08 -13.00 -8.83
C SER A 99 -1.19 -14.15 -9.29
N ILE A 100 -1.49 -15.37 -8.88
CA ILE A 100 -0.74 -16.59 -9.26
C ILE A 100 -0.82 -16.80 -10.78
N GLU A 101 -2.03 -16.77 -11.36
CA GLU A 101 -2.24 -16.98 -12.80
C GLU A 101 -1.49 -15.96 -13.66
N ARG A 102 -1.56 -14.69 -13.32
CA ARG A 102 -0.88 -13.60 -14.04
C ARG A 102 0.62 -13.67 -13.91
N CYS A 103 1.12 -13.98 -12.71
CA CYS A 103 2.54 -14.20 -12.50
C CYS A 103 3.05 -15.37 -13.33
N GLN A 104 2.33 -16.48 -13.35
CA GLN A 104 2.66 -17.65 -14.14
C GLN A 104 2.70 -17.31 -15.64
N GLN A 105 1.69 -16.61 -16.16
CA GLN A 105 1.67 -16.13 -17.55
C GLN A 105 2.85 -15.20 -17.86
N PHE A 106 3.16 -14.29 -16.93
CA PHE A 106 4.31 -13.38 -17.09
C PHE A 106 5.63 -14.13 -17.22
N ILE A 107 5.86 -15.15 -16.40
CA ILE A 107 7.09 -15.94 -16.44
C ILE A 107 7.15 -16.78 -17.74
N TRP A 108 6.04 -17.40 -18.13
CA TRP A 108 5.98 -18.26 -19.32
C TRP A 108 6.12 -17.48 -20.63
N ASN A 109 5.50 -16.31 -20.72
CA ASN A 109 5.54 -15.48 -21.92
C ASN A 109 6.85 -14.68 -22.07
N ASN A 110 7.73 -14.75 -21.06
CA ASN A 110 8.98 -14.02 -21.08
C ASN A 110 10.18 -14.98 -20.95
N THR A 111 10.82 -15.25 -22.06
CA THR A 111 11.92 -16.24 -22.16
C THR A 111 13.06 -15.97 -21.17
N VAL A 112 13.35 -14.70 -20.88
CA VAL A 112 14.40 -14.32 -19.91
C VAL A 112 14.06 -14.71 -18.47
N ASN A 113 12.78 -14.92 -18.18
CA ASN A 113 12.29 -15.34 -16.85
C ASN A 113 11.97 -16.85 -16.80
N ALA A 114 12.11 -17.59 -17.89
CA ALA A 114 11.69 -19.00 -17.96
C ALA A 114 12.42 -19.92 -16.95
N HIS A 115 13.63 -19.58 -16.54
CA HIS A 115 14.39 -20.32 -15.54
C HIS A 115 13.73 -20.29 -14.15
N TRP A 116 12.81 -19.36 -13.90
CA TRP A 116 12.04 -19.30 -12.64
C TRP A 116 10.83 -20.24 -12.59
N ILE A 117 10.42 -20.82 -13.73
CA ILE A 117 9.25 -21.72 -13.80
C ILE A 117 9.35 -22.90 -12.84
N PRO A 118 10.46 -23.65 -12.77
CA PRO A 118 10.59 -24.77 -11.83
C PRO A 118 10.49 -24.31 -10.38
N ILE A 119 11.14 -23.22 -10.02
CA ILE A 119 11.15 -22.64 -8.67
C ILE A 119 9.74 -22.20 -8.27
N PHE A 120 9.05 -21.48 -9.15
CA PHE A 120 7.67 -21.05 -8.90
C PHE A 120 6.73 -22.25 -8.72
N ASN A 121 6.86 -23.27 -9.59
CA ASN A 121 6.00 -24.45 -9.51
C ASN A 121 6.25 -25.31 -8.27
N ALA A 122 7.48 -25.39 -7.79
CA ALA A 122 7.87 -26.12 -6.59
C ALA A 122 7.50 -25.37 -5.29
N SER A 123 7.31 -24.05 -5.34
CA SER A 123 7.03 -23.25 -4.15
C SER A 123 5.69 -23.60 -3.52
N LYS A 124 5.68 -23.82 -2.19
CA LYS A 124 4.46 -23.93 -1.38
C LYS A 124 3.75 -22.58 -1.20
N LYS A 125 4.47 -21.47 -1.39
CA LYS A 125 4.02 -20.09 -1.20
C LYS A 125 3.98 -19.33 -2.53
N LYS A 126 3.30 -19.91 -3.53
CA LYS A 126 3.17 -19.29 -4.86
C LYS A 126 2.52 -17.93 -4.84
N ASP A 127 1.58 -17.73 -3.92
CA ASP A 127 0.89 -16.45 -3.73
C ASP A 127 1.85 -15.35 -3.25
N ASP A 128 2.75 -15.65 -2.31
CA ASP A 128 3.72 -14.68 -1.82
C ASP A 128 4.73 -14.30 -2.93
N LEU A 129 5.23 -15.30 -3.69
CA LEU A 129 6.07 -15.05 -4.87
C LEU A 129 5.35 -14.21 -5.92
N ALA A 130 4.11 -14.60 -6.28
CA ALA A 130 3.33 -13.89 -7.28
C ALA A 130 3.05 -12.44 -6.87
N ASP A 131 2.79 -12.21 -5.60
CA ASP A 131 2.48 -10.87 -5.09
C ASP A 131 3.62 -9.89 -5.25
N THR A 132 4.89 -10.31 -5.09
CA THR A 132 6.05 -9.44 -5.31
C THR A 132 6.18 -9.02 -6.77
N VAL A 133 6.03 -9.96 -7.70
CA VAL A 133 6.10 -9.68 -9.14
C VAL A 133 4.94 -8.79 -9.58
N MET A 134 3.72 -9.09 -9.16
CA MET A 134 2.54 -8.29 -9.51
C MET A 134 2.61 -6.88 -8.93
N GLN A 135 3.20 -6.73 -7.75
CA GLN A 135 3.46 -5.42 -7.15
C GLN A 135 4.43 -4.60 -8.00
N ALA A 136 5.55 -5.18 -8.41
CA ALA A 136 6.54 -4.52 -9.25
C ALA A 136 5.94 -4.13 -10.62
N ILE A 137 5.25 -5.06 -11.30
CA ILE A 137 4.61 -4.80 -12.59
C ILE A 137 3.54 -3.70 -12.49
N SER A 138 2.74 -3.70 -11.43
CA SER A 138 1.71 -2.68 -11.26
C SER A 138 2.29 -1.31 -10.96
N PHE A 139 3.42 -1.27 -10.26
CA PHE A 139 4.15 -0.03 -9.99
C PHE A 139 4.73 0.55 -11.28
N THR A 140 5.47 -0.23 -12.06
CA THR A 140 6.08 0.23 -13.32
C THR A 140 5.02 0.75 -14.31
N LYS A 141 3.90 0.05 -14.47
CA LYS A 141 2.78 0.50 -15.32
C LYS A 141 2.15 1.83 -14.87
N ARG A 142 2.30 2.20 -13.62
CA ARG A 142 1.78 3.48 -13.08
C ARG A 142 2.75 4.63 -13.26
N ILE A 143 4.04 4.34 -13.32
CA ILE A 143 5.11 5.34 -13.54
C ILE A 143 5.26 5.63 -15.03
N GLU A 144 5.02 4.65 -15.93
CA GLU A 144 5.03 4.90 -17.36
C GLU A 144 4.01 6.01 -17.66
N PRO A 145 4.43 7.13 -18.31
CA PRO A 145 3.51 8.19 -18.68
C PRO A 145 2.44 7.55 -19.56
N ILE A 146 1.20 7.64 -19.13
CA ILE A 146 0.03 7.26 -19.92
C ILE A 146 0.13 8.13 -21.18
N GLN A 147 0.62 7.56 -22.30
CA GLN A 147 0.51 8.19 -23.58
C GLN A 147 -0.98 8.53 -23.73
N SER A 148 -1.25 9.80 -23.83
CA SER A 148 -2.54 10.45 -23.68
C SER A 148 -3.66 9.76 -24.45
N VAL A 149 -4.30 8.78 -23.85
CA VAL A 149 -5.69 8.49 -24.17
C VAL A 149 -6.48 9.62 -23.51
N SER A 150 -6.96 10.54 -24.34
CA SER A 150 -7.80 11.65 -23.92
C SER A 150 -8.94 11.10 -23.07
N LYS A 151 -8.80 11.20 -21.75
CA LYS A 151 -9.89 10.90 -20.84
C LYS A 151 -10.93 11.96 -21.10
N LYS A 152 -12.01 11.60 -21.82
CA LYS A 152 -13.26 12.34 -21.72
C LYS A 152 -13.51 12.56 -20.24
N SER A 153 -13.34 13.78 -19.78
CA SER A 153 -13.62 14.19 -18.43
C SER A 153 -15.08 13.80 -18.13
N LYS A 154 -15.29 12.71 -17.40
CA LYS A 154 -16.60 12.49 -16.79
C LYS A 154 -16.81 13.70 -15.89
N LYS A 155 -17.71 14.62 -16.31
CA LYS A 155 -18.21 15.68 -15.45
C LYS A 155 -18.53 15.02 -14.11
N LEU A 156 -17.82 15.44 -13.06
CA LEU A 156 -18.14 15.08 -11.69
C LEU A 156 -19.55 15.61 -11.45
N VAL A 157 -20.56 14.76 -11.61
CA VAL A 157 -21.88 15.03 -11.10
C VAL A 157 -21.72 15.12 -9.58
N PRO A 158 -22.05 16.25 -8.95
CA PRO A 158 -21.96 16.37 -7.50
C PRO A 158 -22.80 15.24 -6.90
N ARG A 159 -22.15 14.30 -6.19
CA ARG A 159 -22.89 13.27 -5.45
C ARG A 159 -23.74 14.00 -4.42
N LYS A 160 -25.07 13.87 -4.52
CA LYS A 160 -25.97 14.29 -3.43
C LYS A 160 -25.44 13.67 -2.13
N PRO A 161 -25.29 14.44 -1.04
CA PRO A 161 -24.82 13.90 0.23
C PRO A 161 -25.76 12.78 0.65
N ASN A 162 -25.20 11.59 0.90
CA ASN A 162 -25.97 10.47 1.41
C ASN A 162 -26.46 10.85 2.81
N GLU A 163 -27.75 10.80 3.08
CA GLU A 163 -28.34 11.21 4.35
C GLU A 163 -27.78 10.45 5.57
N ASN A 164 -27.12 9.31 5.34
CA ASN A 164 -26.41 8.54 6.36
C ASN A 164 -25.03 9.09 6.75
N GLN A 165 -24.49 10.13 6.05
CA GLN A 165 -23.23 10.78 6.45
C GLN A 165 -23.39 11.84 7.54
N LYS A 166 -24.54 11.93 8.20
CA LYS A 166 -24.84 12.89 9.28
C LYS A 166 -23.99 12.75 10.56
N ARG A 167 -22.93 11.91 10.55
CA ARG A 167 -22.12 11.63 11.76
C ARG A 167 -20.62 11.87 11.66
N THR A 168 -20.12 12.55 10.66
CA THR A 168 -18.70 12.97 10.67
C THR A 168 -18.48 14.07 11.71
N ARG A 169 -17.74 13.71 12.74
CA ARG A 169 -17.32 14.62 13.80
C ARG A 169 -16.21 15.52 13.24
N TYR A 170 -16.34 16.82 13.39
CA TYR A 170 -15.26 17.72 12.97
C TYR A 170 -13.99 17.41 13.77
N SER A 171 -12.86 17.19 13.10
CA SER A 171 -11.57 17.04 13.75
C SER A 171 -11.07 18.41 14.24
N LYS A 172 -10.18 18.40 15.24
CA LYS A 172 -9.60 19.65 15.79
C LYS A 172 -8.90 20.48 14.72
N SER A 173 -8.17 19.82 13.80
CA SER A 173 -7.49 20.48 12.68
C SER A 173 -8.47 21.12 11.68
N ASN A 174 -9.58 20.44 11.40
CA ASN A 174 -10.62 20.93 10.50
C ASN A 174 -11.35 22.14 11.08
N LEU A 175 -11.65 22.09 12.38
CA LEU A 175 -12.26 23.23 13.09
C LEU A 175 -11.33 24.44 13.12
N ALA A 176 -10.01 24.24 13.33
CA ALA A 176 -9.04 25.31 13.30
C ALA A 176 -8.89 25.94 11.89
N TYR A 177 -8.97 25.13 10.82
CA TYR A 177 -8.97 25.61 9.45
C TYR A 177 -10.21 26.44 9.15
N ILE A 178 -11.39 25.94 9.46
CA ILE A 178 -12.67 26.63 9.22
C ILE A 178 -12.73 27.94 10.01
N TYR A 179 -12.27 27.93 11.27
CA TYR A 179 -12.24 29.14 12.10
C TYR A 179 -11.34 30.24 11.53
N LYS A 180 -10.23 29.87 10.89
CA LYS A 180 -9.32 30.81 10.22
C LYS A 180 -9.88 31.38 8.92
N ASN A 181 -10.73 30.62 8.21
CA ASN A 181 -11.31 31.01 6.92
C ASN A 181 -12.73 31.51 7.11
N LYS A 182 -12.87 32.77 7.45
CA LYS A 182 -14.14 33.46 7.81
C LYS A 182 -15.29 33.27 6.82
N THR A 183 -15.03 32.97 5.54
CA THR A 183 -16.05 32.78 4.49
C THR A 183 -16.92 31.53 4.69
N GLU A 184 -16.46 30.49 5.37
CA GLU A 184 -17.26 29.31 5.68
C GLU A 184 -17.91 29.39 7.06
N LEU A 185 -17.43 30.30 7.93
CA LEU A 185 -17.87 30.42 9.32
C LEU A 185 -19.34 30.85 9.41
N GLU A 186 -19.75 31.85 8.63
CA GLU A 186 -21.13 32.38 8.64
C GLU A 186 -22.17 31.31 8.28
N VAL A 187 -21.81 30.39 7.36
CA VAL A 187 -22.69 29.28 6.97
C VAL A 187 -22.77 28.20 8.06
N LEU A 188 -21.71 28.04 8.84
CA LEU A 188 -21.57 26.99 9.85
C LEU A 188 -22.00 27.41 11.25
N GLU A 189 -22.08 28.70 11.53
CA GLU A 189 -22.55 29.24 12.83
C GLU A 189 -23.96 28.78 13.19
N ASN A 190 -24.82 28.60 12.21
CA ASN A 190 -26.17 28.05 12.37
C ASN A 190 -26.20 26.53 12.57
N ASN A 191 -25.06 25.83 12.44
CA ASN A 191 -24.99 24.40 12.62
C ASN A 191 -24.73 24.04 14.09
N LYS A 192 -25.78 23.66 14.80
CA LYS A 192 -25.72 23.28 16.24
C LYS A 192 -24.63 22.25 16.55
N ARG A 193 -24.30 21.35 15.64
CA ARG A 193 -23.28 20.32 15.84
C ARG A 193 -21.88 20.90 15.67
N PHE A 194 -21.67 21.72 14.67
CA PHE A 194 -20.41 22.43 14.47
C PHE A 194 -20.09 23.29 15.70
N MET A 195 -21.04 24.10 16.17
CA MET A 195 -20.86 24.94 17.34
C MET A 195 -20.61 24.15 18.62
N LYS A 196 -21.22 22.96 18.79
CA LYS A 196 -20.95 22.06 19.92
C LYS A 196 -19.52 21.50 19.88
N ASP A 197 -19.04 21.09 18.71
CA ASP A 197 -17.67 20.55 18.55
C ASP A 197 -16.63 21.69 18.66
N LEU A 198 -16.93 22.87 18.15
CA LEU A 198 -16.11 24.07 18.30
C LEU A 198 -15.93 24.43 19.80
N LYS A 199 -17.01 24.56 20.56
CA LYS A 199 -16.98 24.83 22.01
C LYS A 199 -16.24 23.74 22.80
N ARG A 200 -16.26 22.50 22.34
CA ARG A 200 -15.54 21.39 22.99
C ARG A 200 -14.02 21.52 22.85
N TYR A 201 -13.54 22.00 21.70
CA TYR A 201 -12.11 22.10 21.41
C TYR A 201 -11.51 23.48 21.76
N TYR A 202 -12.32 24.52 21.75
CA TYR A 202 -11.91 25.88 22.07
C TYR A 202 -12.79 26.40 23.22
N LYS A 203 -12.35 26.16 24.45
CA LYS A 203 -13.08 26.54 25.67
C LYS A 203 -13.29 28.05 25.86
N SER A 204 -12.70 28.87 25.02
CA SER A 204 -12.67 30.34 25.11
C SER A 204 -13.42 31.06 23.99
N ILE A 205 -14.33 30.40 23.29
CA ILE A 205 -15.19 31.00 22.26
C ILE A 205 -16.61 31.19 22.79
#